data_c115ba3298ef12a5b0c8d7fd7720162d
#
_entry.id   c115ba3298ef12a5b0c8d7fd7720162d
#
_cell.length_a   1.000
_cell.length_b   1.000
_cell.length_c   1.000
_cell.angle_alpha   90.00
_cell.angle_beta   90.00
_cell.angle_gamma   90.00
#
_symmetry.space_group_name_H-M   'P 1'
#
loop_
_entity.id
_entity.type
_entity.pdbx_description
1 polymer ?
#
loop_
_entity_poly.entity_id
_entity_poly.type
_entity_poly.pdbx_seq_one_letter_code
_entity_poly.pdbx_strand_id
1 'polypeptide(L)'
;RMDCPEIFYSVRFSYRYYPDSTAVEFIPEYLFQKDKIREHRQAMQARVKKLARQAQGLDEKGKELFIHDFIVQNVRYDKLKKEYSHEIIGALGNGVAVCEGMAKAVKILCDELGIWCIIALSEVNHEKGIKYRHAWNVIKIGGQYYHLDATFDNTLSKDDTIRYDYVNLSDKQIARDHEPVIWKVPACPDGDHFYYKEKKLSWTTTDEVRNRTRQAVKKAVSYTH
;
A
#
# COMPACT_ATOMS: atom_id res chain seq x y z
N ARG A 1 14.34 -0.57 -7.32
CA ARG A 1 13.47 -1.69 -6.89
C ARG A 1 12.06 -1.23 -6.50
N MET A 2 11.93 -0.08 -5.82
CA MET A 2 10.60 0.44 -5.45
C MET A 2 9.73 0.74 -6.66
N ASP A 3 10.30 1.28 -7.73
CA ASP A 3 9.57 1.62 -8.95
C ASP A 3 9.36 0.43 -9.90
N CYS A 4 10.07 -0.68 -9.67
CA CYS A 4 10.03 -1.90 -10.50
C CYS A 4 9.75 -3.13 -9.62
N PRO A 5 8.55 -3.25 -9.04
CA PRO A 5 8.23 -4.34 -8.13
C PRO A 5 8.21 -5.72 -8.79
N GLU A 6 8.16 -5.79 -10.11
CA GLU A 6 8.33 -7.02 -10.89
C GLU A 6 9.75 -7.62 -10.79
N ILE A 7 10.74 -6.84 -10.31
CA ILE A 7 12.10 -7.32 -10.04
C ILE A 7 12.22 -7.81 -8.58
N PHE A 8 11.23 -8.53 -8.10
CA PHE A 8 11.14 -9.03 -6.72
C PHE A 8 12.19 -10.09 -6.35
N TYR A 9 12.84 -10.67 -7.31
CA TYR A 9 13.84 -11.72 -7.15
C TYR A 9 15.25 -11.21 -6.86
N SER A 10 15.54 -9.91 -7.02
CA SER A 10 16.80 -9.27 -6.66
C SER A 10 16.65 -8.51 -5.36
N VAL A 11 17.21 -9.04 -4.27
CA VAL A 11 17.00 -8.48 -2.91
C VAL A 11 18.04 -7.46 -2.52
N ARG A 12 19.27 -7.65 -2.97
CA ARG A 12 20.40 -6.76 -2.69
C ARG A 12 21.30 -6.65 -3.90
N PHE A 13 22.19 -5.72 -3.85
CA PHE A 13 23.32 -5.64 -4.77
C PHE A 13 24.55 -5.09 -4.05
N SER A 14 25.72 -5.50 -4.50
CA SER A 14 27.01 -4.91 -4.19
C SER A 14 27.70 -4.49 -5.47
N TYR A 15 28.77 -3.75 -5.34
CA TYR A 15 29.63 -3.41 -6.46
C TYR A 15 31.10 -3.59 -6.05
N ARG A 16 31.92 -3.93 -7.03
CA ARG A 16 33.36 -4.05 -6.88
C ARG A 16 34.05 -3.13 -7.87
N TYR A 17 35.01 -2.39 -7.39
CA TYR A 17 35.88 -1.58 -8.23
C TYR A 17 37.35 -1.97 -7.99
N TYR A 18 38.16 -1.72 -8.99
CA TYR A 18 39.59 -1.97 -8.95
C TYR A 18 40.33 -0.65 -9.19
N PRO A 19 41.37 -0.31 -8.40
CA PRO A 19 42.05 1.00 -8.47
C PRO A 19 42.57 1.38 -9.85
N ASP A 20 42.99 0.38 -10.65
CA ASP A 20 43.57 0.56 -11.98
C ASP A 20 42.60 0.30 -13.14
N SER A 21 41.29 0.27 -12.85
CA SER A 21 40.26 -0.02 -13.84
C SER A 21 39.19 1.09 -13.86
N THR A 22 38.72 1.43 -15.07
CA THR A 22 37.54 2.28 -15.26
C THR A 22 36.21 1.52 -15.20
N ALA A 23 36.29 0.17 -15.04
CA ALA A 23 35.11 -0.68 -14.93
C ALA A 23 34.68 -0.87 -13.48
N VAL A 24 33.37 -0.89 -13.25
CA VAL A 24 32.73 -1.26 -12.00
C VAL A 24 31.92 -2.53 -12.24
N GLU A 25 32.17 -3.55 -11.44
CA GLU A 25 31.42 -4.80 -11.47
C GLU A 25 30.18 -4.67 -10.58
N PHE A 26 28.98 -4.82 -11.13
CA PHE A 26 27.73 -4.85 -10.41
C PHE A 26 27.35 -6.30 -10.07
N ILE A 27 27.17 -6.59 -8.78
CA ILE A 27 26.93 -7.95 -8.25
C ILE A 27 25.55 -8.00 -7.57
N PRO A 28 24.50 -8.47 -8.26
CA PRO A 28 23.18 -8.63 -7.66
C PRO A 28 23.12 -9.90 -6.80
N GLU A 29 22.40 -9.81 -5.69
CA GLU A 29 22.01 -10.95 -4.86
C GLU A 29 20.56 -11.33 -5.17
N TYR A 30 20.31 -12.62 -5.36
CA TYR A 30 19.02 -13.13 -5.76
C TYR A 30 18.33 -13.90 -4.64
N LEU A 31 17.02 -13.73 -4.49
CA LEU A 31 16.18 -14.45 -3.54
C LEU A 31 16.02 -15.93 -3.91
N PHE A 32 16.18 -16.27 -5.20
CA PHE A 32 15.97 -17.60 -5.73
C PHE A 32 17.13 -18.03 -6.63
N GLN A 33 17.29 -19.32 -6.81
CA GLN A 33 18.17 -19.89 -7.82
C GLN A 33 17.70 -19.48 -9.24
N LYS A 34 18.64 -19.36 -10.17
CA LYS A 34 18.42 -18.80 -11.52
C LYS A 34 17.29 -19.51 -12.30
N ASP A 35 17.21 -20.81 -12.21
CA ASP A 35 16.15 -21.62 -12.84
C ASP A 35 14.77 -21.34 -12.26
N LYS A 36 14.66 -21.06 -10.95
CA LYS A 36 13.42 -20.72 -10.26
C LYS A 36 12.94 -19.29 -10.49
N ILE A 37 13.84 -18.35 -10.79
CA ILE A 37 13.47 -16.96 -11.06
C ILE A 37 12.46 -16.87 -12.21
N ARG A 38 12.69 -17.61 -13.30
CA ARG A 38 11.82 -17.61 -14.47
C ARG A 38 10.41 -18.12 -14.13
N GLU A 39 10.34 -19.21 -13.39
CA GLU A 39 9.06 -19.79 -12.93
C GLU A 39 8.28 -18.80 -12.06
N HIS A 40 8.94 -18.23 -11.04
CA HIS A 40 8.32 -17.27 -10.12
C HIS A 40 7.86 -15.98 -10.84
N ARG A 41 8.67 -15.47 -11.78
CA ARG A 41 8.25 -14.31 -12.60
C ARG A 41 6.99 -14.59 -13.39
N GLN A 42 6.91 -15.72 -14.07
CA GLN A 42 5.71 -16.10 -14.83
C GLN A 42 4.50 -16.26 -13.92
N ALA A 43 4.66 -16.91 -12.76
CA ALA A 43 3.59 -17.08 -11.78
C ALA A 43 3.09 -15.74 -11.23
N MET A 44 4.00 -14.82 -10.86
CA MET A 44 3.61 -13.50 -10.35
C MET A 44 2.94 -12.66 -11.42
N GLN A 45 3.45 -12.65 -12.65
CA GLN A 45 2.83 -11.95 -13.76
C GLN A 45 1.40 -12.48 -14.06
N ALA A 46 1.21 -13.79 -14.05
CA ALA A 46 -0.10 -14.39 -14.21
C ALA A 46 -1.04 -14.02 -13.05
N ARG A 47 -0.54 -13.99 -11.82
CA ARG A 47 -1.30 -13.59 -10.61
C ARG A 47 -1.76 -12.14 -10.69
N VAL A 48 -0.86 -11.21 -11.02
CA VAL A 48 -1.17 -9.78 -11.18
C VAL A 48 -2.25 -9.58 -12.24
N LYS A 49 -2.07 -10.17 -13.42
CA LYS A 49 -3.07 -10.11 -14.50
C LYS A 49 -4.42 -10.69 -14.11
N LYS A 50 -4.43 -11.82 -13.37
CA LYS A 50 -5.67 -12.44 -12.89
C LYS A 50 -6.43 -11.52 -11.92
N LEU A 51 -5.72 -10.86 -10.99
CA LEU A 51 -6.32 -9.91 -10.05
C LEU A 51 -6.82 -8.66 -10.78
N ALA A 52 -5.99 -8.06 -11.64
CA ALA A 52 -6.36 -6.86 -12.37
C ALA A 52 -7.60 -7.04 -13.25
N ARG A 53 -7.79 -8.20 -13.87
CA ARG A 53 -9.00 -8.51 -14.66
C ARG A 53 -10.29 -8.37 -13.87
N GLN A 54 -10.28 -8.63 -12.56
CA GLN A 54 -11.47 -8.51 -11.71
C GLN A 54 -11.90 -7.06 -11.51
N ALA A 55 -10.96 -6.12 -11.61
CA ALA A 55 -11.20 -4.69 -11.43
C ALA A 55 -11.21 -3.89 -12.76
N GLN A 56 -10.96 -4.52 -13.90
CA GLN A 56 -10.74 -3.83 -15.17
C GLN A 56 -11.94 -2.97 -15.62
N GLY A 57 -13.16 -3.39 -15.29
CA GLY A 57 -14.40 -2.67 -15.61
C GLY A 57 -14.79 -1.58 -14.62
N LEU A 58 -14.04 -1.40 -13.52
CA LEU A 58 -14.31 -0.39 -12.52
C LEU A 58 -13.72 0.96 -12.94
N ASP A 59 -14.28 2.05 -12.39
CA ASP A 59 -13.66 3.38 -12.46
C ASP A 59 -12.37 3.45 -11.61
N GLU A 60 -11.65 4.56 -11.65
CA GLU A 60 -10.38 4.73 -10.91
C GLU A 60 -10.53 4.43 -9.42
N LYS A 61 -11.60 4.96 -8.78
CA LYS A 61 -11.86 4.73 -7.36
C LYS A 61 -12.23 3.29 -7.05
N GLY A 62 -13.04 2.68 -7.89
CA GLY A 62 -13.40 1.27 -7.75
C GLY A 62 -12.19 0.36 -7.87
N LYS A 63 -11.27 0.67 -8.78
CA LYS A 63 -9.98 -0.04 -8.93
C LYS A 63 -9.10 0.14 -7.70
N GLU A 64 -8.98 1.37 -7.20
CA GLU A 64 -8.23 1.69 -5.99
C GLU A 64 -8.76 0.90 -4.79
N LEU A 65 -10.07 0.97 -4.53
CA LEU A 65 -10.69 0.25 -3.42
C LEU A 65 -10.56 -1.28 -3.59
N PHE A 66 -10.68 -1.80 -4.81
CA PHE A 66 -10.43 -3.22 -5.07
C PHE A 66 -9.01 -3.64 -4.66
N ILE A 67 -8.00 -2.84 -5.03
CA ILE A 67 -6.59 -3.11 -4.67
C ILE A 67 -6.41 -3.05 -3.15
N HIS A 68 -6.90 -1.97 -2.53
CA HIS A 68 -6.85 -1.77 -1.08
C HIS A 68 -7.48 -2.95 -0.34
N ASP A 69 -8.73 -3.27 -0.66
CA ASP A 69 -9.50 -4.34 -0.01
C ASP A 69 -8.84 -5.71 -0.19
N PHE A 70 -8.30 -5.96 -1.39
CA PHE A 70 -7.54 -7.19 -1.64
C PHE A 70 -6.35 -7.31 -0.68
N ILE A 71 -5.54 -6.26 -0.52
CA ILE A 71 -4.39 -6.26 0.40
C ILE A 71 -4.85 -6.44 1.84
N VAL A 72 -5.85 -5.67 2.27
CA VAL A 72 -6.35 -5.71 3.66
C VAL A 72 -6.91 -7.08 4.03
N GLN A 73 -7.64 -7.72 3.13
CA GLN A 73 -8.32 -9.00 3.39
C GLN A 73 -7.42 -10.23 3.18
N ASN A 74 -6.46 -10.17 2.25
CA ASN A 74 -5.75 -11.37 1.80
C ASN A 74 -4.28 -11.40 2.21
N VAL A 75 -3.74 -10.33 2.78
CA VAL A 75 -2.34 -10.27 3.18
C VAL A 75 -2.24 -10.09 4.69
N ARG A 76 -1.53 -11.02 5.34
CA ARG A 76 -1.23 -10.93 6.76
C ARG A 76 0.11 -10.23 6.97
N TYR A 77 0.21 -9.36 7.98
CA TYR A 77 1.47 -8.70 8.33
C TYR A 77 2.51 -9.72 8.85
N ASP A 78 3.70 -9.71 8.25
CA ASP A 78 4.79 -10.62 8.63
C ASP A 78 5.61 -10.07 9.79
N LYS A 79 5.34 -10.58 11.01
CA LYS A 79 6.12 -10.23 12.21
C LYS A 79 7.55 -10.78 12.17
N LEU A 80 7.82 -11.82 11.40
CA LEU A 80 9.14 -12.43 11.25
C LEU A 80 10.03 -11.70 10.24
N LYS A 81 9.47 -10.83 9.42
CA LYS A 81 10.17 -9.99 8.43
C LYS A 81 11.09 -10.80 7.51
N LYS A 82 10.58 -11.91 6.97
CA LYS A 82 11.31 -12.75 6.01
C LYS A 82 11.65 -11.95 4.76
N GLU A 83 12.75 -12.27 4.08
CA GLU A 83 13.20 -11.53 2.90
C GLU A 83 12.13 -11.42 1.81
N TYR A 84 11.42 -12.52 1.51
CA TYR A 84 10.35 -12.52 0.51
C TYR A 84 9.15 -11.64 0.90
N SER A 85 8.96 -11.33 2.18
CA SER A 85 7.87 -10.49 2.68
C SER A 85 8.04 -9.01 2.35
N HIS A 86 9.25 -8.60 1.93
CA HIS A 86 9.56 -7.28 1.40
C HIS A 86 9.25 -7.13 -0.09
N GLU A 87 8.82 -8.22 -0.75
CA GLU A 87 8.61 -8.29 -2.18
C GLU A 87 7.17 -8.71 -2.52
N ILE A 88 6.76 -8.48 -3.79
CA ILE A 88 5.40 -8.82 -4.25
C ILE A 88 5.07 -10.30 -4.08
N ILE A 89 6.06 -11.19 -4.13
CA ILE A 89 5.85 -12.62 -3.93
C ILE A 89 5.38 -12.93 -2.51
N GLY A 90 5.75 -12.12 -1.52
CA GLY A 90 5.22 -12.21 -0.16
C GLY A 90 3.73 -11.89 -0.15
N ALA A 91 3.34 -10.71 -0.63
CA ALA A 91 1.96 -10.24 -0.61
C ALA A 91 1.05 -11.03 -1.56
N LEU A 92 1.43 -11.16 -2.83
CA LEU A 92 0.57 -11.73 -3.88
C LEU A 92 0.69 -13.24 -4.02
N GLY A 93 1.83 -13.82 -3.62
CA GLY A 93 2.09 -15.26 -3.69
C GLY A 93 1.77 -15.99 -2.40
N ASN A 94 2.33 -15.52 -1.29
CA ASN A 94 2.25 -16.20 0.01
C ASN A 94 1.17 -15.61 0.95
N GLY A 95 0.55 -14.47 0.61
CA GLY A 95 -0.41 -13.79 1.47
C GLY A 95 0.20 -13.28 2.79
N VAL A 96 1.51 -13.03 2.82
CA VAL A 96 2.24 -12.56 4.00
C VAL A 96 3.28 -11.53 3.58
N ALA A 97 3.20 -10.30 4.11
CA ALA A 97 4.13 -9.23 3.75
C ALA A 97 4.35 -8.24 4.90
N VAL A 98 5.44 -7.48 4.82
CA VAL A 98 5.64 -6.25 5.59
C VAL A 98 5.15 -5.05 4.76
N CYS A 99 5.20 -3.82 5.32
CA CYS A 99 4.75 -2.60 4.66
C CYS A 99 5.34 -2.43 3.24
N GLU A 100 6.64 -2.68 3.06
CA GLU A 100 7.30 -2.60 1.75
C GLU A 100 6.70 -3.56 0.72
N GLY A 101 6.45 -4.81 1.11
CA GLY A 101 5.85 -5.80 0.22
C GLY A 101 4.39 -5.49 -0.12
N MET A 102 3.61 -4.95 0.84
CA MET A 102 2.24 -4.48 0.59
C MET A 102 2.23 -3.28 -0.34
N ALA A 103 3.08 -2.27 -0.10
CA ALA A 103 3.18 -1.09 -0.96
C ALA A 103 3.60 -1.44 -2.39
N LYS A 104 4.54 -2.38 -2.57
CA LYS A 104 4.93 -2.92 -3.88
C LYS A 104 3.78 -3.67 -4.56
N ALA A 105 2.97 -4.40 -3.81
CA ALA A 105 1.81 -5.10 -4.35
C ALA A 105 0.72 -4.13 -4.80
N VAL A 106 0.46 -3.07 -4.04
CA VAL A 106 -0.41 -1.96 -4.47
C VAL A 106 0.11 -1.35 -5.76
N LYS A 107 1.41 -0.99 -5.82
CA LYS A 107 2.01 -0.37 -7.00
C LYS A 107 1.86 -1.23 -8.26
N ILE A 108 2.23 -2.51 -8.22
CA ILE A 108 2.18 -3.36 -9.42
C ILE A 108 0.74 -3.59 -9.91
N LEU A 109 -0.24 -3.64 -9.01
CA LEU A 109 -1.65 -3.73 -9.38
C LEU A 109 -2.17 -2.42 -9.96
N CYS A 110 -1.75 -1.27 -9.42
CA CYS A 110 -2.04 0.04 -10.00
C CYS A 110 -1.47 0.16 -11.41
N ASP A 111 -0.21 -0.23 -11.63
CA ASP A 111 0.44 -0.20 -12.94
C ASP A 111 -0.31 -1.06 -13.95
N GLU A 112 -0.70 -2.29 -13.60
CA GLU A 112 -1.47 -3.18 -14.47
C GLU A 112 -2.88 -2.63 -14.79
N LEU A 113 -3.48 -1.86 -13.88
CA LEU A 113 -4.81 -1.23 -14.05
C LEU A 113 -4.77 0.18 -14.64
N GLY A 114 -3.56 0.69 -14.96
CA GLY A 114 -3.37 2.02 -15.54
C GLY A 114 -3.57 3.18 -14.56
N ILE A 115 -3.40 2.95 -13.27
CA ILE A 115 -3.46 3.97 -12.22
C ILE A 115 -2.04 4.42 -11.88
N TRP A 116 -1.80 5.72 -11.90
CA TRP A 116 -0.51 6.25 -11.48
C TRP A 116 -0.30 6.06 -9.97
N CYS A 117 0.82 5.45 -9.61
CA CYS A 117 1.15 5.13 -8.22
C CYS A 117 2.67 5.12 -8.04
N ILE A 118 3.15 5.63 -6.92
CA ILE A 118 4.53 5.46 -6.45
C ILE A 118 4.55 5.00 -5.00
N ILE A 119 5.70 4.52 -4.55
CA ILE A 119 5.92 4.15 -3.16
C ILE A 119 6.57 5.32 -2.43
N ALA A 120 5.96 5.77 -1.34
CA ALA A 120 6.54 6.68 -0.37
C ALA A 120 7.29 5.88 0.69
N LEU A 121 8.40 6.40 1.17
CA LEU A 121 9.23 5.77 2.21
C LEU A 121 9.65 6.81 3.23
N SER A 122 9.49 6.53 4.51
CA SER A 122 10.00 7.35 5.60
C SER A 122 11.20 6.72 6.29
N GLU A 123 11.98 7.54 6.96
CA GLU A 123 13.09 7.09 7.82
C GLU A 123 12.60 6.70 9.23
N VAL A 124 13.50 6.12 9.98
CA VAL A 124 13.36 5.94 11.42
C VAL A 124 13.43 7.31 12.13
N ASN A 125 12.71 7.44 13.24
CA ASN A 125 12.80 8.61 14.10
C ASN A 125 12.86 8.16 15.56
N HIS A 126 14.08 8.04 16.08
CA HIS A 126 14.31 7.54 17.44
C HIS A 126 13.79 8.48 18.52
N GLU A 127 13.75 9.80 18.26
CA GLU A 127 13.20 10.79 19.19
C GLU A 127 11.70 10.61 19.39
N LYS A 128 10.99 10.19 18.34
CA LYS A 128 9.57 9.85 18.38
C LYS A 128 9.30 8.37 18.67
N GLY A 129 10.33 7.58 18.95
CA GLY A 129 10.19 6.15 19.19
C GLY A 129 9.95 5.30 17.94
N ILE A 130 10.09 5.86 16.74
CA ILE A 130 9.90 5.16 15.47
C ILE A 130 11.19 4.39 15.13
N LYS A 131 11.13 3.09 15.28
CA LYS A 131 12.29 2.18 15.17
C LYS A 131 12.55 1.66 13.77
N TYR A 132 11.58 1.77 12.87
CA TYR A 132 11.65 1.17 11.53
C TYR A 132 11.20 2.16 10.48
N ARG A 133 11.78 2.05 9.30
CA ARG A 133 11.27 2.70 8.09
C ARG A 133 9.87 2.20 7.80
N HIS A 134 9.05 3.07 7.23
CA HIS A 134 7.72 2.70 6.78
C HIS A 134 7.57 3.00 5.28
N ALA A 135 6.80 2.15 4.60
CA ALA A 135 6.50 2.29 3.17
C ALA A 135 4.98 2.26 2.95
N TRP A 136 4.50 3.21 2.15
CA TRP A 136 3.11 3.33 1.71
C TRP A 136 3.06 3.85 0.27
N ASN A 137 1.91 4.23 -0.23
CA ASN A 137 1.76 4.68 -1.61
C ASN A 137 1.28 6.14 -1.70
N VAL A 138 1.69 6.83 -2.77
CA VAL A 138 1.02 8.01 -3.29
C VAL A 138 0.39 7.61 -4.62
N ILE A 139 -0.92 7.85 -4.74
CA ILE A 139 -1.75 7.42 -5.87
C ILE A 139 -2.43 8.64 -6.50
N LYS A 140 -2.73 8.58 -7.80
CA LYS A 140 -3.47 9.63 -8.50
C LYS A 140 -4.89 9.17 -8.81
N ILE A 141 -5.88 9.87 -8.24
CA ILE A 141 -7.31 9.60 -8.43
C ILE A 141 -8.01 10.89 -8.83
N GLY A 142 -8.82 10.86 -9.89
CA GLY A 142 -9.56 12.03 -10.36
C GLY A 142 -8.66 13.23 -10.75
N GLY A 143 -7.42 12.97 -11.15
CA GLY A 143 -6.45 14.00 -11.51
C GLY A 143 -5.63 14.56 -10.34
N GLN A 144 -5.95 14.22 -9.08
CA GLN A 144 -5.29 14.68 -7.86
C GLN A 144 -4.48 13.55 -7.19
N TYR A 145 -3.51 13.92 -6.36
CA TYR A 145 -2.66 12.96 -5.65
C TYR A 145 -3.09 12.81 -4.20
N TYR A 146 -3.04 11.57 -3.70
CA TYR A 146 -3.44 11.20 -2.34
C TYR A 146 -2.49 10.16 -1.77
N HIS A 147 -2.37 10.14 -0.43
CA HIS A 147 -1.72 9.06 0.28
C HIS A 147 -2.69 7.89 0.46
N LEU A 148 -2.18 6.68 0.25
CA LEU A 148 -2.85 5.41 0.47
C LEU A 148 -1.96 4.48 1.29
N ASP A 149 -2.36 4.10 2.49
CA ASP A 149 -1.62 3.13 3.30
C ASP A 149 -2.45 1.90 3.64
N ALA A 150 -2.42 0.93 2.75
CA ALA A 150 -3.09 -0.35 2.96
C ALA A 150 -2.49 -1.17 4.13
N THR A 151 -1.24 -0.88 4.57
CA THR A 151 -0.62 -1.56 5.70
C THR A 151 -1.23 -1.12 7.03
N PHE A 152 -1.42 0.19 7.22
CA PHE A 152 -2.07 0.71 8.41
C PHE A 152 -3.52 0.24 8.48
N ASP A 153 -4.27 0.33 7.38
CA ASP A 153 -5.64 -0.18 7.35
C ASP A 153 -5.72 -1.69 7.57
N ASN A 154 -4.77 -2.49 7.06
CA ASN A 154 -4.65 -3.91 7.34
C ASN A 154 -4.47 -4.20 8.84
N THR A 155 -3.62 -3.43 9.52
CA THR A 155 -3.37 -3.61 10.97
C THR A 155 -4.53 -3.11 11.85
N LEU A 156 -5.31 -2.14 11.37
CA LEU A 156 -6.49 -1.61 12.05
C LEU A 156 -7.74 -2.46 11.81
N SER A 157 -7.81 -3.16 10.70
CA SER A 157 -8.92 -4.04 10.34
C SER A 157 -8.94 -5.26 11.26
N LYS A 158 -10.12 -5.57 11.78
CA LYS A 158 -10.33 -6.73 12.66
C LYS A 158 -11.57 -7.48 12.22
N ASP A 159 -11.52 -8.77 12.38
CA ASP A 159 -12.59 -9.67 11.97
C ASP A 159 -12.93 -9.43 10.48
N ASP A 160 -14.18 -9.37 10.12
CA ASP A 160 -14.61 -9.13 8.73
C ASP A 160 -14.79 -7.63 8.40
N THR A 161 -14.28 -6.71 9.25
CA THR A 161 -14.46 -5.27 9.06
C THR A 161 -13.22 -4.65 8.45
N ILE A 162 -13.34 -4.18 7.20
CA ILE A 162 -12.28 -3.41 6.53
C ILE A 162 -12.29 -1.97 7.04
N ARG A 163 -11.12 -1.46 7.37
CA ARG A 163 -10.90 -0.05 7.71
C ARG A 163 -10.38 0.69 6.48
N TYR A 164 -10.73 1.98 6.39
CA TYR A 164 -10.37 2.89 5.30
C TYR A 164 -9.83 4.21 5.85
N ASP A 165 -9.14 4.15 6.98
CA ASP A 165 -8.63 5.33 7.69
C ASP A 165 -7.49 6.00 6.94
N TYR A 166 -6.83 5.23 6.05
CA TYR A 166 -5.67 5.65 5.27
C TYR A 166 -5.91 5.60 3.76
N VAL A 167 -7.16 5.77 3.31
CA VAL A 167 -7.53 5.85 1.89
C VAL A 167 -7.76 7.31 1.51
N ASN A 168 -6.95 7.81 0.58
CA ASN A 168 -7.01 9.15 0.00
C ASN A 168 -6.80 10.29 1.00
N LEU A 169 -5.73 10.20 1.77
CA LEU A 169 -5.33 11.25 2.72
C LEU A 169 -4.52 12.36 2.04
N SER A 170 -4.69 13.59 2.56
CA SER A 170 -3.81 14.72 2.25
C SER A 170 -2.48 14.64 3.02
N ASP A 171 -1.48 15.45 2.61
CA ASP A 171 -0.22 15.63 3.33
C ASP A 171 -0.44 15.95 4.81
N LYS A 172 -1.40 16.85 5.10
CA LYS A 172 -1.76 17.23 6.47
C LYS A 172 -2.33 16.06 7.28
N GLN A 173 -3.12 15.21 6.65
CA GLN A 173 -3.75 14.08 7.33
C GLN A 173 -2.73 12.96 7.61
N ILE A 174 -1.89 12.60 6.64
CA ILE A 174 -0.89 11.53 6.79
C ILE A 174 0.21 11.92 7.80
N ALA A 175 0.58 13.21 7.89
CA ALA A 175 1.61 13.71 8.79
C ALA A 175 1.27 13.59 10.28
N ARG A 176 0.05 13.15 10.66
CA ARG A 176 -0.34 12.94 12.06
C ARG A 176 0.42 11.79 12.71
N ASP A 177 0.77 10.78 11.93
CA ASP A 177 1.36 9.53 12.42
C ASP A 177 2.42 8.92 11.48
N HIS A 178 2.66 9.56 10.33
CA HIS A 178 3.73 9.20 9.42
C HIS A 178 4.85 10.24 9.43
N GLU A 179 6.08 9.76 9.38
CA GLU A 179 7.25 10.64 9.21
C GLU A 179 7.34 11.16 7.76
N PRO A 180 8.01 12.30 7.53
CA PRO A 180 8.23 12.82 6.20
C PRO A 180 8.91 11.82 5.28
N VAL A 181 8.54 11.83 4.01
CA VAL A 181 9.16 10.98 2.99
C VAL A 181 10.62 11.39 2.73
N ILE A 182 11.48 10.38 2.46
CA ILE A 182 12.91 10.60 2.23
C ILE A 182 13.24 11.05 0.80
N TRP A 183 12.27 11.01 -0.11
CA TRP A 183 12.40 11.57 -1.46
C TRP A 183 11.18 12.39 -1.83
N LYS A 184 11.34 13.21 -2.86
CA LYS A 184 10.24 14.08 -3.32
C LYS A 184 9.11 13.23 -3.91
N VAL A 185 7.92 13.38 -3.37
CA VAL A 185 6.67 12.85 -3.90
C VAL A 185 5.78 14.02 -4.38
N PRO A 186 4.79 13.78 -5.24
CA PRO A 186 3.78 14.79 -5.54
C PRO A 186 3.08 15.27 -4.28
N ALA A 187 2.74 16.57 -4.24
CA ALA A 187 1.96 17.12 -3.14
C ALA A 187 0.52 16.58 -3.16
N CYS A 188 0.00 16.25 -1.99
CA CYS A 188 -1.37 15.82 -1.75
C CYS A 188 -2.12 16.91 -0.96
N PRO A 189 -2.56 18.01 -1.61
CA PRO A 189 -2.95 19.24 -0.92
C PRO A 189 -4.26 19.12 -0.16
N ASP A 190 -5.18 18.27 -0.60
CA ASP A 190 -6.50 18.09 0.01
C ASP A 190 -6.85 16.63 0.25
N GLY A 191 -7.90 16.40 1.03
CA GLY A 191 -8.44 15.08 1.32
C GLY A 191 -9.89 14.97 0.88
N ASP A 192 -10.27 15.57 -0.24
CA ASP A 192 -11.65 15.58 -0.71
C ASP A 192 -12.16 14.19 -1.04
N HIS A 193 -11.26 13.31 -1.48
CA HIS A 193 -11.54 11.90 -1.74
C HIS A 193 -11.27 10.97 -0.54
N PHE A 194 -11.00 11.53 0.65
CA PHE A 194 -10.91 10.71 1.86
C PHE A 194 -12.17 9.86 2.02
N TYR A 195 -11.99 8.55 2.15
CA TYR A 195 -13.08 7.57 2.09
C TYR A 195 -14.28 7.92 2.99
N TYR A 196 -14.04 8.18 4.27
CA TYR A 196 -15.14 8.48 5.20
C TYR A 196 -15.81 9.83 4.94
N LYS A 197 -15.10 10.80 4.36
CA LYS A 197 -15.69 12.08 3.94
C LYS A 197 -16.66 11.86 2.78
N GLU A 198 -16.26 11.13 1.75
CA GLU A 198 -17.11 10.80 0.60
C GLU A 198 -18.34 9.96 0.99
N LYS A 199 -18.16 9.00 1.88
CA LYS A 199 -19.27 8.18 2.40
C LYS A 199 -20.14 8.91 3.42
N LYS A 200 -19.85 10.19 3.73
CA LYS A 200 -20.56 11.00 4.76
C LYS A 200 -20.54 10.30 6.13
N LEU A 201 -19.43 9.65 6.44
CA LEU A 201 -19.16 8.96 7.70
C LEU A 201 -18.09 9.65 8.56
N SER A 202 -17.67 10.86 8.16
CA SER A 202 -16.73 11.70 8.89
C SER A 202 -17.45 12.85 9.55
N TRP A 203 -17.20 13.07 10.83
CA TRP A 203 -17.79 14.15 11.63
C TRP A 203 -16.70 14.89 12.38
N THR A 204 -16.86 16.20 12.51
CA THR A 204 -15.86 17.08 13.11
C THR A 204 -16.21 17.47 14.54
N THR A 205 -17.46 17.27 14.96
CA THR A 205 -17.94 17.65 16.30
C THR A 205 -18.62 16.50 17.03
N THR A 206 -18.54 16.53 18.36
CA THR A 206 -19.24 15.55 19.22
C THR A 206 -20.74 15.57 19.03
N ASP A 207 -21.31 16.74 18.75
CA ASP A 207 -22.78 16.89 18.57
C ASP A 207 -23.23 16.26 17.24
N GLU A 208 -22.45 16.38 16.18
CA GLU A 208 -22.71 15.66 14.92
C GLU A 208 -22.74 14.13 15.16
N VAL A 209 -21.74 13.60 15.87
CA VAL A 209 -21.69 12.17 16.23
C VAL A 209 -22.94 11.76 17.03
N ARG A 210 -23.29 12.51 18.09
CA ARG A 210 -24.48 12.23 18.92
C ARG A 210 -25.77 12.24 18.11
N ASN A 211 -25.94 13.25 17.24
CA ASN A 211 -27.13 13.36 16.39
C ASN A 211 -27.26 12.21 15.42
N ARG A 212 -26.13 11.81 14.78
CA ARG A 212 -26.12 10.69 13.86
C ARG A 212 -26.40 9.36 14.55
N THR A 213 -25.81 9.15 15.73
CA THR A 213 -26.07 7.96 16.54
C THR A 213 -27.58 7.87 16.91
N ARG A 214 -28.17 8.97 17.35
CA ARG A 214 -29.60 9.01 17.65
C ARG A 214 -30.47 8.68 16.43
N GLN A 215 -30.11 9.20 15.26
CA GLN A 215 -30.83 8.90 14.00
C GLN A 215 -30.70 7.42 13.60
N ALA A 216 -29.49 6.84 13.74
CA ALA A 216 -29.26 5.44 13.43
C ALA A 216 -30.06 4.51 14.36
N VAL A 217 -30.07 4.79 15.65
CA VAL A 217 -30.88 4.05 16.65
C VAL A 217 -32.36 4.14 16.33
N LYS A 218 -32.89 5.34 16.06
CA LYS A 218 -34.32 5.52 15.68
C LYS A 218 -34.66 4.70 14.43
N LYS A 219 -33.79 4.71 13.44
CA LYS A 219 -33.98 3.94 12.21
C LYS A 219 -33.95 2.42 12.48
N ALA A 220 -33.02 1.93 13.27
CA ALA A 220 -32.96 0.52 13.65
C ALA A 220 -34.24 0.05 14.40
N VAL A 221 -34.73 0.84 15.36
CA VAL A 221 -35.96 0.55 16.12
C VAL A 221 -37.21 0.54 15.21
N SER A 222 -37.24 1.38 14.16
CA SER A 222 -38.39 1.42 13.24
C SER A 222 -38.45 0.22 12.29
N TYR A 223 -37.38 -0.55 12.14
CA TYR A 223 -37.39 -1.80 11.36
C TYR A 223 -37.75 -3.05 12.16
N THR A 224 -37.87 -2.94 13.48
CA THR A 224 -38.24 -4.05 14.39
C THR A 224 -39.75 -4.08 14.75
N HIS A 225 -40.53 -3.22 14.16
CA HIS A 225 -41.98 -3.17 14.22
C HIS A 225 -42.56 -3.29 12.81
#